data_709a25b24132192e00ec34f903647bef
#
_entry.id   709a25b24132192e00ec34f903647bef
#
_cell.length_a   1.000
_cell.length_b   1.000
_cell.length_c   1.000
_cell.angle_alpha   90.00
_cell.angle_beta   90.00
_cell.angle_gamma   90.00
#
_symmetry.space_group_name_H-M   'P 1'
#
loop_
_entity.id
_entity.type
_entity.pdbx_description
1 polymer ?
#
loop_
_entity_poly.entity_id
_entity_poly.type
_entity_poly.pdbx_seq_one_letter_code
_entity_poly.pdbx_strand_id
1 'polypeptide(L)'
;MKFISWNVNGLRACVNKGFLDFFHEINADAFCIQETKLQEGQIDLSLPGYYQYWNYAKKKGYSGTAIFTKKEPLSVSYGIGIPKHDEEGRVITLEYENYYLITCYTPNSQSKLARLSYRMEWEDAFLQYLKGLEEKKPVIFCGDLNVAHKEIDLKNPKTNRKNAGFTDEEREKFSVLLENGFIDTFRYFYPEQEGIYSWWSYRFHAREKNAGWRIDYFLVSQSLKEKLKGAAIHTEVLGSDHCPVGLEIDC
;
A
#
# COMPACT_ATOMS: atom_id res chain seq x y z
N MET A 1 -2.47 18.36 0.21
CA MET A 1 -2.03 17.42 -0.83
C MET A 1 -2.92 16.21 -0.82
N LYS A 2 -3.11 15.59 -1.99
CA LYS A 2 -3.89 14.36 -2.17
C LYS A 2 -2.98 13.24 -2.65
N PHE A 3 -2.96 12.14 -1.93
CA PHE A 3 -2.19 10.93 -2.25
C PHE A 3 -3.13 9.75 -2.47
N ILE A 4 -2.83 8.92 -3.46
CA ILE A 4 -3.58 7.71 -3.79
C ILE A 4 -2.63 6.52 -3.75
N SER A 5 -3.12 5.39 -3.28
CA SER A 5 -2.43 4.09 -3.34
C SER A 5 -3.37 3.03 -3.91
N TRP A 6 -2.88 2.21 -4.83
CA TRP A 6 -3.66 1.16 -5.47
C TRP A 6 -2.82 -0.07 -5.83
N ASN A 7 -3.14 -1.21 -5.27
CA ASN A 7 -2.65 -2.49 -5.79
C ASN A 7 -3.42 -2.79 -7.09
N VAL A 8 -2.73 -2.74 -8.21
CA VAL A 8 -3.33 -2.87 -9.55
C VAL A 8 -3.38 -4.31 -10.06
N ASN A 9 -2.80 -5.26 -9.32
CA ASN A 9 -2.75 -6.69 -9.65
C ASN A 9 -2.40 -6.97 -11.13
N GLY A 10 -1.39 -6.26 -11.63
CA GLY A 10 -0.93 -6.25 -13.02
C GLY A 10 -1.40 -5.02 -13.79
N LEU A 11 -0.50 -4.03 -13.91
CA LEU A 11 -0.82 -2.70 -14.45
C LEU A 11 -1.39 -2.75 -15.87
N ARG A 12 -0.84 -3.59 -16.78
CA ARG A 12 -1.36 -3.68 -18.15
C ARG A 12 -2.84 -4.07 -18.21
N ALA A 13 -3.25 -5.02 -17.36
CA ALA A 13 -4.64 -5.44 -17.28
C ALA A 13 -5.53 -4.35 -16.66
N CYS A 14 -5.02 -3.65 -15.65
CA CYS A 14 -5.74 -2.57 -14.97
C CYS A 14 -5.92 -1.35 -15.90
N VAL A 15 -4.92 -1.00 -16.71
CA VAL A 15 -5.01 0.07 -17.72
C VAL A 15 -6.16 -0.19 -18.70
N ASN A 16 -6.30 -1.44 -19.17
CA ASN A 16 -7.41 -1.82 -20.06
C ASN A 16 -8.79 -1.82 -19.37
N LYS A 17 -8.85 -1.59 -18.06
CA LYS A 17 -10.07 -1.61 -17.24
C LYS A 17 -10.36 -0.28 -16.54
N GLY A 18 -9.81 0.82 -17.05
CA GLY A 18 -10.13 2.17 -16.57
C GLY A 18 -9.14 2.78 -15.58
N PHE A 19 -7.93 2.23 -15.44
CA PHE A 19 -6.89 2.83 -14.58
C PHE A 19 -6.64 4.30 -14.91
N LEU A 20 -6.47 4.64 -16.21
CA LEU A 20 -6.18 6.01 -16.64
C LEU A 20 -7.35 6.95 -16.41
N ASP A 21 -8.60 6.48 -16.53
CA ASP A 21 -9.79 7.30 -16.28
C ASP A 21 -9.79 7.77 -14.83
N PHE A 22 -9.64 6.84 -13.89
CA PHE A 22 -9.54 7.17 -12.46
C PHE A 22 -8.31 8.01 -12.13
N PHE A 23 -7.15 7.69 -12.72
CA PHE A 23 -5.91 8.45 -12.51
C PHE A 23 -6.07 9.92 -12.87
N HIS A 24 -6.68 10.22 -14.02
CA HIS A 24 -6.90 11.59 -14.48
C HIS A 24 -8.00 12.29 -13.69
N GLU A 25 -9.09 11.61 -13.38
CA GLU A 25 -10.21 12.16 -12.61
C GLU A 25 -9.78 12.58 -11.21
N ILE A 26 -9.07 11.69 -10.48
CA ILE A 26 -8.64 11.94 -9.10
C ILE A 26 -7.56 13.02 -9.02
N ASN A 27 -6.73 13.15 -10.06
CA ASN A 27 -5.71 14.17 -10.23
C ASN A 27 -4.82 14.37 -8.99
N ALA A 28 -4.38 13.25 -8.38
CA ALA A 28 -3.61 13.24 -7.15
C ALA A 28 -2.25 13.91 -7.29
N ASP A 29 -1.69 14.44 -6.18
CA ASP A 29 -0.33 14.98 -6.15
C ASP A 29 0.72 13.87 -6.24
N ALA A 30 0.44 12.71 -5.65
CA ALA A 30 1.19 11.48 -5.91
C ALA A 30 0.24 10.27 -5.97
N PHE A 31 0.56 9.33 -6.85
CA PHE A 31 -0.18 8.10 -7.08
C PHE A 31 0.79 6.92 -6.97
N CYS A 32 0.61 6.11 -5.95
CA CYS A 32 1.44 4.94 -5.64
C CYS A 32 0.74 3.68 -6.11
N ILE A 33 1.46 2.77 -6.76
CA ILE A 33 0.89 1.49 -7.20
C ILE A 33 1.74 0.31 -6.74
N GLN A 34 1.08 -0.81 -6.48
CA GLN A 34 1.70 -2.07 -6.09
C GLN A 34 1.25 -3.18 -7.05
N GLU A 35 2.01 -4.25 -7.11
CA GLU A 35 1.81 -5.37 -8.04
C GLU A 35 1.72 -4.94 -9.50
N THR A 36 2.68 -4.14 -9.95
CA THR A 36 2.76 -3.75 -11.38
C THR A 36 2.93 -4.97 -12.30
N LYS A 37 3.63 -6.02 -11.80
CA LYS A 37 3.96 -7.27 -12.53
C LYS A 37 4.68 -7.02 -13.84
N LEU A 38 5.46 -5.94 -13.91
CA LEU A 38 6.18 -5.48 -15.09
C LEU A 38 7.70 -5.65 -14.95
N GLN A 39 8.35 -5.61 -16.09
CA GLN A 39 9.77 -5.34 -16.24
C GLN A 39 9.94 -4.04 -17.06
N GLU A 40 11.13 -3.47 -17.01
CA GLU A 40 11.45 -2.26 -17.76
C GLU A 40 11.09 -2.41 -19.25
N GLY A 41 10.50 -1.38 -19.83
CA GLY A 41 10.11 -1.34 -21.24
C GLY A 41 8.85 -2.15 -21.61
N GLN A 42 8.15 -2.78 -20.65
CA GLN A 42 6.94 -3.56 -20.94
C GLN A 42 5.63 -2.74 -21.02
N ILE A 43 5.67 -1.48 -20.66
CA ILE A 43 4.59 -0.52 -20.83
C ILE A 43 5.17 0.84 -21.18
N ASP A 44 4.50 1.54 -22.09
CA ASP A 44 4.71 2.96 -22.32
C ASP A 44 3.48 3.70 -21.78
N LEU A 45 3.64 4.30 -20.60
CA LEU A 45 2.57 4.99 -19.90
C LEU A 45 2.82 6.49 -19.94
N SER A 46 2.07 7.18 -20.81
CA SER A 46 2.12 8.64 -20.88
C SER A 46 1.29 9.26 -19.75
N LEU A 47 1.96 9.91 -18.81
CA LEU A 47 1.34 10.64 -17.69
C LEU A 47 1.88 12.08 -17.66
N PRO A 48 1.38 12.98 -18.53
CA PRO A 48 1.88 14.35 -18.61
C PRO A 48 1.80 15.07 -17.25
N GLY A 49 2.89 15.74 -16.86
CA GLY A 49 2.97 16.45 -15.59
C GLY A 49 3.34 15.57 -14.38
N TYR A 50 3.66 14.30 -14.60
CA TYR A 50 4.11 13.42 -13.53
C TYR A 50 5.51 12.86 -13.79
N TYR A 51 6.37 12.91 -12.79
CA TYR A 51 7.59 12.11 -12.69
C TYR A 51 7.22 10.68 -12.35
N GLN A 52 7.91 9.69 -12.92
CA GLN A 52 7.62 8.27 -12.76
C GLN A 52 8.82 7.54 -12.17
N TYR A 53 8.60 6.79 -11.09
CA TYR A 53 9.61 5.99 -10.41
C TYR A 53 9.13 4.55 -10.32
N TRP A 54 9.94 3.61 -10.81
CA TRP A 54 9.58 2.21 -10.95
C TRP A 54 10.58 1.30 -10.23
N ASN A 55 10.07 0.32 -9.49
CA ASN A 55 10.88 -0.71 -8.86
C ASN A 55 10.37 -2.09 -9.29
N TYR A 56 11.18 -2.79 -10.06
CA TYR A 56 10.82 -4.08 -10.66
C TYR A 56 11.36 -5.23 -9.83
N ALA A 57 10.59 -6.33 -9.72
CA ALA A 57 11.10 -7.56 -9.15
C ALA A 57 12.09 -8.24 -10.12
N LYS A 58 13.10 -8.94 -9.59
CA LYS A 58 13.97 -9.80 -10.39
C LYS A 58 13.18 -10.90 -11.12
N LYS A 59 12.15 -11.44 -10.43
CA LYS A 59 11.25 -12.43 -11.03
C LYS A 59 10.24 -11.73 -11.95
N LYS A 60 10.23 -12.12 -13.23
CA LYS A 60 9.31 -11.58 -14.25
C LYS A 60 7.84 -11.87 -13.91
N GLY A 61 6.96 -10.90 -14.17
CA GLY A 61 5.52 -11.04 -13.96
C GLY A 61 5.08 -11.15 -12.49
N TYR A 62 5.89 -10.66 -11.56
CA TYR A 62 5.68 -10.78 -10.12
C TYR A 62 5.95 -9.46 -9.41
N SER A 63 5.17 -9.13 -8.37
CA SER A 63 5.39 -7.97 -7.51
C SER A 63 5.62 -6.66 -8.30
N GLY A 64 6.55 -5.82 -7.85
CA GLY A 64 6.86 -4.53 -8.48
C GLY A 64 5.97 -3.40 -7.98
N THR A 65 6.57 -2.23 -7.80
CA THR A 65 5.88 -1.00 -7.35
C THR A 65 6.23 0.17 -8.26
N ALA A 66 5.39 1.21 -8.26
CA ALA A 66 5.73 2.48 -8.88
C ALA A 66 5.10 3.66 -8.12
N ILE A 67 5.70 4.84 -8.27
CA ILE A 67 5.13 6.13 -7.82
C ILE A 67 5.12 7.10 -8.99
N PHE A 68 3.97 7.73 -9.21
CA PHE A 68 3.78 8.85 -10.14
C PHE A 68 3.53 10.11 -9.31
N THR A 69 4.33 11.15 -9.47
CA THR A 69 4.24 12.35 -8.64
C THR A 69 4.39 13.63 -9.46
N LYS A 70 3.61 14.67 -9.14
CA LYS A 70 3.70 15.98 -9.79
C LYS A 70 4.92 16.77 -9.38
N LYS A 71 5.39 16.56 -8.14
CA LYS A 71 6.57 17.27 -7.60
C LYS A 71 7.80 16.35 -7.68
N GLU A 72 8.88 16.84 -8.26
CA GLU A 72 10.15 16.13 -8.27
C GLU A 72 10.69 15.98 -6.84
N PRO A 73 11.03 14.75 -6.39
CA PRO A 73 11.62 14.53 -5.08
C PRO A 73 13.08 14.96 -5.03
N LEU A 74 13.59 15.24 -3.83
CA LEU A 74 15.01 15.54 -3.59
C LEU A 74 15.90 14.31 -3.85
N SER A 75 15.39 13.13 -3.49
CA SER A 75 16.07 11.86 -3.73
C SER A 75 15.06 10.72 -3.85
N VAL A 76 15.49 9.62 -4.46
CA VAL A 76 14.72 8.39 -4.62
C VAL A 76 15.56 7.22 -4.17
N SER A 77 14.98 6.32 -3.38
CA SER A 77 15.60 5.04 -3.04
C SER A 77 14.67 3.87 -3.28
N TYR A 78 15.26 2.73 -3.62
CA TYR A 78 14.56 1.49 -3.97
C TYR A 78 14.93 0.40 -2.98
N GLY A 79 13.91 -0.27 -2.41
CA GLY A 79 14.10 -1.26 -1.35
C GLY A 79 14.32 -0.63 0.02
N ILE A 80 14.79 -1.43 0.96
CA ILE A 80 15.08 -1.05 2.36
C ILE A 80 16.57 -1.17 2.72
N GLY A 81 17.43 -1.41 1.71
CA GLY A 81 18.88 -1.56 1.89
C GLY A 81 19.32 -2.94 2.35
N ILE A 82 18.45 -3.95 2.27
CA ILE A 82 18.75 -5.34 2.64
C ILE A 82 18.56 -6.23 1.40
N PRO A 83 19.64 -6.75 0.79
CA PRO A 83 19.57 -7.41 -0.53
C PRO A 83 18.51 -8.50 -0.64
N LYS A 84 18.34 -9.35 0.38
CA LYS A 84 17.33 -10.43 0.38
C LYS A 84 15.88 -9.93 0.39
N HIS A 85 15.66 -8.68 0.82
CA HIS A 85 14.34 -8.04 0.88
C HIS A 85 14.06 -7.15 -0.32
N ASP A 86 15.09 -6.78 -1.08
CA ASP A 86 15.00 -5.81 -2.17
C ASP A 86 14.86 -6.45 -3.56
N GLU A 87 14.90 -7.80 -3.65
CA GLU A 87 14.81 -8.52 -4.93
C GLU A 87 13.42 -8.52 -5.57
N GLU A 88 12.38 -8.22 -4.79
CA GLU A 88 10.99 -8.33 -5.24
C GLU A 88 10.35 -6.97 -5.58
N GLY A 89 11.12 -5.87 -5.60
CA GLY A 89 10.64 -4.56 -6.04
C GLY A 89 9.48 -4.00 -5.20
N ARG A 90 9.56 -4.15 -3.87
CA ARG A 90 8.43 -3.92 -2.94
C ARG A 90 8.33 -2.52 -2.37
N VAL A 91 9.43 -1.74 -2.37
CA VAL A 91 9.49 -0.45 -1.69
C VAL A 91 10.14 0.59 -2.59
N ILE A 92 9.51 1.77 -2.70
CA ILE A 92 10.11 2.99 -3.23
C ILE A 92 9.93 4.06 -2.19
N THR A 93 10.99 4.80 -1.90
CA THR A 93 10.97 5.97 -1.02
C THR A 93 11.33 7.21 -1.80
N LEU A 94 10.44 8.20 -1.78
CA LEU A 94 10.69 9.55 -2.28
C LEU A 94 10.97 10.48 -1.11
N GLU A 95 12.08 11.22 -1.16
CA GLU A 95 12.39 12.25 -0.18
C GLU A 95 11.91 13.61 -0.67
N TYR A 96 11.11 14.28 0.14
CA TYR A 96 10.75 15.68 -0.04
C TYR A 96 11.37 16.55 1.07
N GLU A 97 11.21 17.86 0.98
CA GLU A 97 11.79 18.80 1.94
C GLU A 97 11.36 18.51 3.38
N ASN A 98 10.07 18.22 3.59
CA ASN A 98 9.46 18.12 4.92
C ASN A 98 8.98 16.69 5.30
N TYR A 99 9.04 15.71 4.39
CA TYR A 99 8.57 14.35 4.63
C TYR A 99 9.17 13.35 3.65
N TYR A 100 9.03 12.07 3.99
CA TYR A 100 9.22 10.95 3.06
C TYR A 100 7.86 10.41 2.62
N LEU A 101 7.72 10.10 1.33
CA LEU A 101 6.59 9.34 0.79
C LEU A 101 7.07 7.96 0.36
N ILE A 102 6.45 6.92 0.88
CA ILE A 102 6.87 5.54 0.64
C ILE A 102 5.69 4.73 0.10
N THR A 103 5.89 4.02 -1.01
CA THR A 103 5.01 2.93 -1.40
C THR A 103 5.58 1.61 -0.93
N CYS A 104 4.71 0.73 -0.44
CA CYS A 104 5.09 -0.57 0.10
C CYS A 104 4.13 -1.67 -0.39
N TYR A 105 4.70 -2.81 -0.80
CA TYR A 105 3.96 -4.04 -1.04
C TYR A 105 4.50 -5.12 -0.11
N THR A 106 3.85 -5.31 1.04
CA THR A 106 4.28 -6.28 2.05
C THR A 106 4.20 -7.71 1.51
N PRO A 107 5.20 -8.58 1.75
CA PRO A 107 5.13 -9.98 1.34
C PRO A 107 3.88 -10.68 1.88
N ASN A 108 3.14 -11.36 1.02
CA ASN A 108 2.04 -12.23 1.44
C ASN A 108 2.58 -13.52 2.07
N SER A 109 1.97 -13.98 3.15
CA SER A 109 2.35 -15.23 3.84
C SER A 109 2.05 -16.49 3.04
N GLN A 110 1.27 -16.38 1.97
CA GLN A 110 0.87 -17.43 1.04
C GLN A 110 0.00 -18.55 1.65
N SER A 111 -0.46 -19.44 0.79
CA SER A 111 -1.25 -20.60 1.21
C SER A 111 -0.46 -21.45 2.21
N LYS A 112 -1.16 -21.95 3.23
CA LYS A 112 -0.59 -22.72 4.34
C LYS A 112 0.52 -21.98 5.10
N LEU A 113 0.55 -20.64 5.00
CA LEU A 113 1.52 -19.76 5.67
C LEU A 113 2.98 -20.06 5.30
N ALA A 114 3.21 -20.53 4.06
CA ALA A 114 4.52 -20.98 3.60
C ALA A 114 5.62 -19.90 3.69
N ARG A 115 5.25 -18.62 3.68
CA ARG A 115 6.18 -17.49 3.82
C ARG A 115 6.00 -16.68 5.11
N LEU A 116 5.25 -17.16 6.09
CA LEU A 116 4.98 -16.39 7.32
C LEU A 116 6.27 -15.97 8.03
N SER A 117 7.22 -16.89 8.23
CA SER A 117 8.49 -16.57 8.91
C SER A 117 9.29 -15.50 8.16
N TYR A 118 9.35 -15.59 6.82
CA TYR A 118 10.01 -14.57 6.00
C TYR A 118 9.31 -13.21 6.12
N ARG A 119 7.99 -13.21 6.10
CA ARG A 119 7.20 -12.00 6.27
C ARG A 119 7.45 -11.33 7.62
N MET A 120 7.49 -12.11 8.71
CA MET A 120 7.77 -11.56 10.04
C MET A 120 9.14 -10.87 10.10
N GLU A 121 10.15 -11.49 9.52
CA GLU A 121 11.49 -10.91 9.42
C GLU A 121 11.49 -9.63 8.55
N TRP A 122 10.77 -9.66 7.42
CA TRP A 122 10.66 -8.52 6.53
C TRP A 122 9.97 -7.32 7.21
N GLU A 123 8.90 -7.56 7.97
CA GLU A 123 8.18 -6.50 8.70
C GLU A 123 9.03 -5.87 9.81
N ASP A 124 9.84 -6.66 10.51
CA ASP A 124 10.80 -6.12 11.49
C ASP A 124 11.84 -5.22 10.81
N ALA A 125 12.39 -5.67 9.70
CA ALA A 125 13.34 -4.88 8.91
C ALA A 125 12.71 -3.60 8.35
N PHE A 126 11.48 -3.69 7.87
CA PHE A 126 10.74 -2.53 7.35
C PHE A 126 10.44 -1.50 8.46
N LEU A 127 10.03 -1.93 9.64
CA LEU A 127 9.85 -1.03 10.79
C LEU A 127 11.15 -0.30 11.14
N GLN A 128 12.28 -1.00 11.19
CA GLN A 128 13.59 -0.37 11.45
C GLN A 128 13.96 0.65 10.37
N TYR A 129 13.67 0.33 9.10
CA TYR A 129 13.84 1.25 7.99
C TYR A 129 13.00 2.52 8.15
N LEU A 130 11.71 2.38 8.46
CA LEU A 130 10.80 3.51 8.69
C LEU A 130 11.28 4.39 9.86
N LYS A 131 11.70 3.79 10.96
CA LYS A 131 12.20 4.51 12.15
C LYS A 131 13.49 5.28 11.83
N GLY A 132 14.41 4.69 11.07
CA GLY A 132 15.63 5.38 10.64
C GLY A 132 15.36 6.59 9.72
N LEU A 133 14.31 6.56 8.91
CA LEU A 133 13.85 7.72 8.13
C LEU A 133 13.18 8.77 9.02
N GLU A 134 12.35 8.32 9.97
CA GLU A 134 11.60 9.18 10.88
C GLU A 134 12.50 10.02 11.80
N GLU A 135 13.72 9.56 12.11
CA GLU A 135 14.74 10.36 12.81
C GLU A 135 15.10 11.67 12.08
N LYS A 136 14.91 11.71 10.75
CA LYS A 136 15.24 12.85 9.90
C LYS A 136 14.05 13.71 9.56
N LYS A 137 12.97 13.06 9.08
CA LYS A 137 11.73 13.71 8.63
C LYS A 137 10.53 12.80 8.88
N PRO A 138 9.33 13.35 9.07
CA PRO A 138 8.10 12.55 9.12
C PRO A 138 7.94 11.63 7.91
N VAL A 139 7.31 10.49 8.14
CA VAL A 139 7.07 9.47 7.13
C VAL A 139 5.57 9.36 6.83
N ILE A 140 5.24 9.32 5.55
CA ILE A 140 3.96 8.92 5.00
C ILE A 140 4.22 7.63 4.21
N PHE A 141 3.62 6.52 4.58
CA PHE A 141 3.73 5.31 3.78
C PHE A 141 2.37 4.70 3.47
N CYS A 142 2.29 4.08 2.32
CA CYS A 142 1.06 3.50 1.82
C CYS A 142 1.32 2.19 1.07
N GLY A 143 0.26 1.46 0.86
CA GLY A 143 0.26 0.29 -0.01
C GLY A 143 -0.56 -0.87 0.52
N ASP A 144 -0.39 -2.00 -0.16
CA ASP A 144 -0.96 -3.27 0.26
C ASP A 144 -0.06 -3.90 1.34
N LEU A 145 -0.52 -3.85 2.58
CA LEU A 145 0.18 -4.43 3.72
C LEU A 145 -0.18 -5.90 3.96
N ASN A 146 -1.03 -6.47 3.10
CA ASN A 146 -1.41 -7.88 3.16
C ASN A 146 -1.89 -8.34 4.55
N VAL A 147 -2.53 -7.46 5.32
CA VAL A 147 -3.09 -7.76 6.65
C VAL A 147 -4.36 -6.94 6.91
N ALA A 148 -5.40 -7.59 7.38
CA ALA A 148 -6.50 -6.95 8.07
C ALA A 148 -6.16 -6.87 9.56
N HIS A 149 -6.10 -5.65 10.14
CA HIS A 149 -5.58 -5.47 11.51
C HIS A 149 -6.53 -6.03 12.57
N LYS A 150 -7.80 -5.60 12.53
CA LYS A 150 -8.82 -5.97 13.52
C LYS A 150 -9.98 -6.74 12.89
N GLU A 151 -10.84 -7.31 13.72
CA GLU A 151 -12.03 -8.05 13.25
C GLU A 151 -12.97 -7.18 12.40
N ILE A 152 -13.02 -5.87 12.64
CA ILE A 152 -13.78 -4.90 11.85
C ILE A 152 -13.24 -4.73 10.42
N ASP A 153 -11.99 -5.13 10.17
CA ASP A 153 -11.29 -4.93 8.90
C ASP A 153 -11.54 -6.06 7.87
N LEU A 154 -12.35 -7.06 8.21
CA LEU A 154 -12.75 -8.10 7.25
C LEU A 154 -14.14 -8.66 7.56
N LYS A 155 -14.80 -9.19 6.51
CA LYS A 155 -16.17 -9.67 6.63
C LYS A 155 -16.34 -10.90 7.53
N ASN A 156 -15.42 -11.84 7.52
CA ASN A 156 -15.53 -13.13 8.18
C ASN A 156 -14.33 -13.42 9.10
N PRO A 157 -14.12 -12.67 10.21
CA PRO A 157 -12.92 -12.79 11.02
C PRO A 157 -12.74 -14.18 11.65
N LYS A 158 -13.81 -14.78 12.18
CA LYS A 158 -13.73 -16.08 12.89
C LYS A 158 -13.18 -17.21 12.03
N THR A 159 -13.55 -17.25 10.75
CA THR A 159 -13.12 -18.31 9.82
C THR A 159 -11.75 -18.05 9.20
N ASN A 160 -11.24 -16.82 9.32
CA ASN A 160 -9.99 -16.41 8.67
C ASN A 160 -8.80 -16.25 9.63
N ARG A 161 -8.96 -16.45 10.94
CA ARG A 161 -7.93 -16.19 11.95
C ARG A 161 -6.61 -16.97 11.76
N LYS A 162 -6.64 -18.05 10.97
CA LYS A 162 -5.43 -18.85 10.64
C LYS A 162 -5.03 -18.74 9.16
N ASN A 163 -5.65 -17.82 8.43
CA ASN A 163 -5.35 -17.61 7.02
C ASN A 163 -4.36 -16.45 6.85
N ALA A 164 -3.57 -16.51 5.78
CA ALA A 164 -2.68 -15.42 5.38
C ALA A 164 -3.45 -14.08 5.31
N GLY A 165 -2.89 -13.04 5.89
CA GLY A 165 -3.50 -11.72 6.01
C GLY A 165 -4.37 -11.51 7.27
N PHE A 166 -4.57 -12.55 8.11
CA PHE A 166 -5.32 -12.39 9.37
C PHE A 166 -4.82 -13.33 10.48
N THR A 167 -3.59 -13.80 10.41
CA THR A 167 -2.96 -14.53 11.54
C THR A 167 -2.69 -13.59 12.69
N ASP A 168 -2.57 -14.15 13.89
CA ASP A 168 -2.27 -13.35 15.10
C ASP A 168 -0.89 -12.67 14.95
N GLU A 169 0.09 -13.35 14.34
CA GLU A 169 1.43 -12.83 14.08
C GLU A 169 1.43 -11.63 13.12
N GLU A 170 0.69 -11.71 12.01
CA GLU A 170 0.58 -10.61 11.05
C GLU A 170 -0.10 -9.38 11.67
N ARG A 171 -1.17 -9.60 12.41
CA ARG A 171 -1.91 -8.55 13.12
C ARG A 171 -1.07 -7.89 14.21
N GLU A 172 -0.27 -8.69 14.94
CA GLU A 172 0.65 -8.18 15.95
C GLU A 172 1.70 -7.24 15.32
N LYS A 173 2.28 -7.61 14.17
CA LYS A 173 3.21 -6.72 13.47
C LYS A 173 2.57 -5.37 13.11
N PHE A 174 1.31 -5.36 12.69
CA PHE A 174 0.61 -4.11 12.43
C PHE A 174 0.38 -3.32 13.74
N SER A 175 0.03 -3.98 14.84
CA SER A 175 -0.08 -3.34 16.16
C SER A 175 1.23 -2.69 16.57
N VAL A 176 2.35 -3.38 16.38
CA VAL A 176 3.71 -2.86 16.65
C VAL A 176 4.01 -1.60 15.81
N LEU A 177 3.58 -1.53 14.54
CA LEU A 177 3.70 -0.29 13.75
C LEU A 177 2.98 0.89 14.43
N LEU A 178 1.75 0.69 14.89
CA LEU A 178 0.98 1.74 15.57
C LEU A 178 1.61 2.14 16.91
N GLU A 179 2.08 1.17 17.69
CA GLU A 179 2.76 1.39 18.97
C GLU A 179 4.08 2.15 18.82
N ASN A 180 4.72 2.03 17.65
CA ASN A 180 5.92 2.78 17.28
C ASN A 180 5.64 4.18 16.70
N GLY A 181 4.40 4.68 16.84
CA GLY A 181 4.05 6.07 16.54
C GLY A 181 3.56 6.30 15.13
N PHE A 182 3.07 5.27 14.44
CA PHE A 182 2.34 5.44 13.17
C PHE A 182 0.83 5.45 13.40
N ILE A 183 0.12 6.20 12.57
CA ILE A 183 -1.34 6.36 12.60
C ILE A 183 -1.93 5.70 11.36
N ASP A 184 -2.86 4.75 11.52
CA ASP A 184 -3.76 4.29 10.47
C ASP A 184 -4.76 5.41 10.17
N THR A 185 -4.57 6.10 9.04
CA THR A 185 -5.32 7.31 8.72
C THR A 185 -6.81 7.05 8.51
N PHE A 186 -7.19 5.90 7.96
CA PHE A 186 -8.60 5.56 7.81
C PHE A 186 -9.26 5.35 9.18
N ARG A 187 -8.65 4.58 10.09
CA ARG A 187 -9.18 4.35 11.44
C ARG A 187 -9.11 5.60 12.33
N TYR A 188 -8.23 6.54 12.03
CA TYR A 188 -8.23 7.83 12.70
C TYR A 188 -9.51 8.64 12.44
N PHE A 189 -9.98 8.67 11.17
CA PHE A 189 -11.22 9.38 10.82
C PHE A 189 -12.48 8.54 11.06
N TYR A 190 -12.39 7.22 10.89
CA TYR A 190 -13.54 6.29 10.90
C TYR A 190 -13.27 5.09 11.83
N PRO A 191 -13.13 5.32 13.16
CA PRO A 191 -12.69 4.28 14.09
C PRO A 191 -13.63 3.08 14.16
N GLU A 192 -14.93 3.30 14.04
CA GLU A 192 -15.98 2.26 14.18
C GLU A 192 -16.71 1.93 12.87
N GLN A 193 -16.23 2.43 11.73
CA GLN A 193 -16.93 2.19 10.46
C GLN A 193 -16.68 0.77 9.96
N GLU A 194 -17.74 -0.02 9.92
CA GLU A 194 -17.75 -1.39 9.44
C GLU A 194 -18.05 -1.49 7.94
N GLY A 195 -17.69 -2.63 7.33
CA GLY A 195 -18.11 -2.99 5.98
C GLY A 195 -17.41 -2.23 4.86
N ILE A 196 -16.35 -1.46 5.19
CA ILE A 196 -15.53 -0.77 4.20
C ILE A 196 -14.22 -1.53 4.04
N TYR A 197 -14.02 -2.06 2.85
CA TYR A 197 -12.88 -2.92 2.51
C TYR A 197 -12.15 -2.38 1.27
N SER A 198 -10.91 -2.85 1.08
CA SER A 198 -10.07 -2.45 -0.06
C SER A 198 -9.76 -3.60 -1.02
N TRP A 199 -10.00 -4.84 -0.60
CA TRP A 199 -9.74 -6.05 -1.39
C TRP A 199 -10.87 -7.05 -1.30
N TRP A 200 -11.17 -7.75 -2.43
CA TRP A 200 -12.14 -8.85 -2.53
C TRP A 200 -11.59 -9.94 -3.44
N SER A 201 -11.65 -11.19 -2.98
CA SER A 201 -11.30 -12.32 -3.84
C SER A 201 -12.14 -12.32 -5.13
N TYR A 202 -11.52 -12.66 -6.26
CA TYR A 202 -12.27 -12.90 -7.51
C TYR A 202 -13.23 -14.10 -7.42
N ARG A 203 -13.09 -14.93 -6.38
CA ARG A 203 -13.91 -16.14 -6.19
C ARG A 203 -15.23 -15.81 -5.51
N PHE A 204 -16.25 -16.58 -5.84
CA PHE A 204 -17.55 -16.60 -5.13
C PHE A 204 -18.32 -15.27 -5.16
N HIS A 205 -18.08 -14.41 -6.14
CA HIS A 205 -18.70 -13.07 -6.22
C HIS A 205 -18.47 -12.24 -4.94
N ALA A 206 -17.25 -12.30 -4.39
CA ALA A 206 -16.96 -11.72 -3.08
C ALA A 206 -17.18 -10.20 -3.06
N ARG A 207 -16.84 -9.47 -4.13
CA ARG A 207 -17.04 -8.01 -4.20
C ARG A 207 -18.53 -7.64 -4.22
N GLU A 208 -19.36 -8.35 -5.00
CA GLU A 208 -20.80 -8.13 -5.05
C GLU A 208 -21.48 -8.37 -3.69
N LYS A 209 -20.99 -9.35 -2.93
CA LYS A 209 -21.46 -9.69 -1.58
C LYS A 209 -20.81 -8.86 -0.48
N ASN A 210 -19.91 -7.97 -0.84
CA ASN A 210 -19.04 -7.24 0.07
C ASN A 210 -18.33 -8.14 1.10
N ALA A 211 -17.87 -9.33 0.67
CA ALA A 211 -17.07 -10.24 1.47
C ALA A 211 -15.58 -9.89 1.31
N GLY A 212 -15.21 -8.71 1.78
CA GLY A 212 -13.91 -8.08 1.57
C GLY A 212 -13.04 -8.00 2.81
N TRP A 213 -11.85 -7.47 2.60
CA TRP A 213 -10.81 -7.22 3.59
C TRP A 213 -10.23 -5.81 3.37
N ARG A 214 -9.94 -5.09 4.43
CA ARG A 214 -9.18 -3.84 4.37
C ARG A 214 -7.72 -4.17 4.64
N ILE A 215 -6.93 -4.22 3.57
CA ILE A 215 -5.51 -4.59 3.59
C ILE A 215 -4.60 -3.55 2.93
N ASP A 216 -5.19 -2.52 2.32
CA ASP A 216 -4.50 -1.37 1.75
C ASP A 216 -4.64 -0.17 2.70
N TYR A 217 -3.55 0.55 2.92
CA TYR A 217 -3.47 1.56 3.96
C TYR A 217 -2.70 2.81 3.53
N PHE A 218 -2.99 3.91 4.22
CA PHE A 218 -2.07 5.01 4.46
C PHE A 218 -1.76 5.07 5.95
N LEU A 219 -0.47 5.02 6.31
CA LEU A 219 0.00 5.30 7.65
C LEU A 219 0.93 6.52 7.64
N VAL A 220 0.86 7.31 8.69
CA VAL A 220 1.69 8.51 8.84
C VAL A 220 2.34 8.56 10.22
N SER A 221 3.51 9.20 10.31
CA SER A 221 4.15 9.52 11.58
C SER A 221 3.23 10.32 12.49
N GLN A 222 3.27 10.07 13.79
CA GLN A 222 2.46 10.78 14.81
C GLN A 222 2.61 12.30 14.71
N SER A 223 3.77 12.81 14.32
CA SER A 223 4.02 14.25 14.13
C SER A 223 3.19 14.90 13.03
N LEU A 224 2.61 14.11 12.13
CA LEU A 224 1.73 14.59 11.05
C LEU A 224 0.23 14.56 11.43
N LYS A 225 -0.12 14.14 12.64
CA LYS A 225 -1.51 13.94 13.07
C LYS A 225 -2.39 15.16 12.81
N GLU A 226 -1.95 16.34 13.23
CA GLU A 226 -2.71 17.59 13.11
C GLU A 226 -2.79 18.12 11.66
N LYS A 227 -2.03 17.52 10.75
CA LYS A 227 -2.03 17.85 9.32
C LYS A 227 -2.99 16.99 8.50
N LEU A 228 -3.55 15.92 9.10
CA LEU A 228 -4.52 15.04 8.44
C LEU A 228 -5.82 15.78 8.13
N LYS A 229 -6.34 15.65 6.92
CA LYS A 229 -7.59 16.28 6.44
C LYS A 229 -8.67 15.27 6.06
N GLY A 230 -8.29 14.10 5.58
CA GLY A 230 -9.23 13.06 5.20
C GLY A 230 -8.56 11.77 4.77
N ALA A 231 -9.31 10.69 4.83
CA ALA A 231 -8.94 9.39 4.30
C ALA A 231 -10.12 8.81 3.53
N ALA A 232 -9.85 8.10 2.44
CA ALA A 232 -10.88 7.50 1.59
C ALA A 232 -10.52 6.06 1.19
N ILE A 233 -11.55 5.26 0.94
CA ILE A 233 -11.44 3.95 0.26
C ILE A 233 -12.46 4.00 -0.89
N HIS A 234 -11.97 3.98 -2.12
CA HIS A 234 -12.76 4.17 -3.36
C HIS A 234 -13.36 2.84 -3.81
N THR A 235 -14.30 2.30 -3.04
CA THR A 235 -14.88 0.96 -3.24
C THR A 235 -15.59 0.79 -4.59
N GLU A 236 -16.03 1.90 -5.19
CA GLU A 236 -16.68 1.97 -6.50
C GLU A 236 -15.73 1.79 -7.69
N VAL A 237 -14.42 2.02 -7.48
CA VAL A 237 -13.42 1.94 -8.54
C VAL A 237 -13.08 0.49 -8.84
N LEU A 238 -13.30 0.12 -10.10
CA LEU A 238 -13.03 -1.22 -10.63
C LEU A 238 -11.70 -1.26 -11.40
N GLY A 239 -11.27 -2.46 -11.82
CA GLY A 239 -10.03 -2.65 -12.61
C GLY A 239 -9.05 -3.63 -11.98
N SER A 240 -9.08 -3.77 -10.66
CA SER A 240 -8.31 -4.72 -9.86
C SER A 240 -9.23 -5.45 -8.87
N ASP A 241 -8.74 -6.48 -8.20
CA ASP A 241 -9.38 -7.08 -7.01
C ASP A 241 -9.20 -6.21 -5.76
N HIS A 242 -8.33 -5.20 -5.83
CA HIS A 242 -8.28 -4.10 -4.87
C HIS A 242 -8.98 -2.86 -5.44
N CYS A 243 -9.40 -1.95 -4.56
CA CYS A 243 -9.76 -0.59 -4.91
C CYS A 243 -8.71 0.40 -4.38
N PRO A 244 -8.66 1.63 -4.96
CA PRO A 244 -7.75 2.64 -4.47
C PRO A 244 -8.08 3.09 -3.05
N VAL A 245 -7.05 3.47 -2.29
CA VAL A 245 -7.18 4.18 -1.01
C VAL A 245 -6.54 5.56 -1.13
N GLY A 246 -7.07 6.53 -0.40
CA GLY A 246 -6.67 7.92 -0.49
C GLY A 246 -6.36 8.57 0.85
N LEU A 247 -5.44 9.53 0.82
CA LEU A 247 -5.09 10.40 1.94
C LEU A 247 -5.10 11.85 1.49
N GLU A 248 -5.75 12.72 2.25
CA GLU A 248 -5.63 14.17 2.15
C GLU A 248 -4.89 14.71 3.38
N ILE A 249 -3.83 15.49 3.16
CA ILE A 249 -2.93 15.97 4.22
C ILE A 249 -2.28 17.32 3.82
N ASP A 250 -2.01 18.16 4.81
CA ASP A 250 -1.25 19.41 4.66
C ASP A 250 0.22 19.17 5.01
N CYS A 251 1.13 19.04 4.03
CA CYS A 251 2.57 18.88 4.26
C CYS A 251 3.42 19.61 3.20
#